data_455b9a1ad7c1db2fc3f699303267c508
#
_entry.id   455b9a1ad7c1db2fc3f699303267c508
#
_cell.length_a   1.000
_cell.length_b   1.000
_cell.length_c   1.000
_cell.angle_alpha   90.00
_cell.angle_beta   90.00
_cell.angle_gamma   90.00
#
_symmetry.space_group_name_H-M   'P 1'
#
loop_
_entity.id
_entity.type
_entity.pdbx_description
1 polymer ?
#
loop_
_entity_poly.entity_id
_entity_poly.type
_entity_poly.pdbx_seq_one_letter_code
_entity_poly.pdbx_strand_id
1 'polypeptide(L)'
;IVAQEVVTDTVKKQTVISGKKQKIDGIIATVGDYLILDSDIDKSFLELTSQGNSVKDITRCQMLGKLLEDRLYAHQAVQDSIIVTDAEVKTKLEEQLGYMVEQLGSMEKTIAYFKKNSEEDFRADLSEIIKMNKLTAEMQRKIVDEVTITPEEVRNFYKKIPENERPTFGAEVEVSQIVINPKITDEDK
;
A
#
# COMPACT_ATOMS: atom_id res chain seq x y z
N ILE A 1 40.94 -7.60 -75.58
CA ILE A 1 39.51 -7.64 -75.28
C ILE A 1 39.43 -8.18 -73.84
N VAL A 2 39.21 -7.29 -72.90
CA VAL A 2 39.07 -7.61 -71.45
C VAL A 2 37.57 -7.78 -71.18
N ALA A 3 37.16 -8.98 -70.78
CA ALA A 3 35.80 -9.22 -70.34
C ALA A 3 35.62 -8.75 -68.87
N GLN A 4 34.69 -7.86 -68.65
CA GLN A 4 34.27 -7.42 -67.32
C GLN A 4 33.23 -8.38 -66.77
N GLU A 5 33.57 -9.08 -65.69
CA GLU A 5 32.61 -9.84 -64.90
C GLU A 5 31.62 -8.90 -64.14
N VAL A 6 30.35 -9.09 -64.43
CA VAL A 6 29.27 -8.43 -63.69
C VAL A 6 29.00 -9.21 -62.42
N VAL A 7 29.41 -8.63 -61.31
CA VAL A 7 29.05 -9.17 -59.98
C VAL A 7 27.59 -8.78 -59.68
N THR A 8 26.71 -9.76 -59.79
CA THR A 8 25.31 -9.63 -59.35
C THR A 8 25.27 -9.72 -57.84
N ASP A 9 25.11 -8.55 -57.24
CA ASP A 9 24.87 -8.40 -55.81
C ASP A 9 23.49 -8.96 -55.44
N THR A 10 23.49 -10.15 -54.82
CA THR A 10 22.27 -10.79 -54.35
C THR A 10 21.87 -10.12 -53.03
N VAL A 11 21.05 -9.06 -53.10
CA VAL A 11 20.44 -8.46 -51.94
C VAL A 11 19.57 -9.50 -51.24
N LYS A 12 20.09 -10.07 -50.16
CA LYS A 12 19.30 -10.88 -49.21
C LYS A 12 18.19 -10.00 -48.64
N LYS A 13 16.97 -10.25 -49.11
CA LYS A 13 15.75 -9.66 -48.56
C LYS A 13 15.67 -10.04 -47.07
N GLN A 14 16.05 -9.12 -46.18
CA GLN A 14 15.81 -9.25 -44.76
C GLN A 14 14.30 -9.34 -44.57
N THR A 15 13.83 -10.50 -44.18
CA THR A 15 12.45 -10.71 -43.73
C THR A 15 12.29 -9.93 -42.41
N VAL A 16 11.72 -8.75 -42.54
CA VAL A 16 11.29 -7.99 -41.35
C VAL A 16 10.20 -8.82 -40.69
N ILE A 17 10.53 -9.48 -39.59
CA ILE A 17 9.54 -10.13 -38.73
C ILE A 17 8.68 -8.99 -38.16
N SER A 18 7.52 -8.81 -38.80
CA SER A 18 6.48 -7.92 -38.27
C SER A 18 5.90 -8.56 -37.00
N GLY A 19 6.67 -8.54 -35.91
CA GLY A 19 6.16 -8.82 -34.59
C GLY A 19 5.18 -7.69 -34.24
N LYS A 20 3.92 -8.02 -33.95
CA LYS A 20 3.00 -7.09 -33.36
C LYS A 20 3.72 -6.48 -32.14
N LYS A 21 3.95 -5.16 -32.15
CA LYS A 21 4.49 -4.46 -30.99
C LYS A 21 3.52 -4.69 -29.83
N GLN A 22 3.90 -5.53 -28.89
CA GLN A 22 3.12 -5.76 -27.68
C GLN A 22 3.55 -4.69 -26.67
N LYS A 23 2.61 -3.88 -26.22
CA LYS A 23 2.86 -2.97 -25.10
C LYS A 23 3.12 -3.84 -23.87
N ILE A 24 4.32 -3.77 -23.33
CA ILE A 24 4.71 -4.51 -22.12
C ILE A 24 4.20 -3.78 -20.90
N ASP A 25 4.43 -2.46 -20.83
CA ASP A 25 3.93 -1.57 -19.78
C ASP A 25 3.98 -0.12 -20.27
N GLY A 26 3.41 0.82 -19.53
CA GLY A 26 3.45 2.23 -19.88
C GLY A 26 3.31 3.12 -18.68
N ILE A 27 4.05 4.23 -18.69
CA ILE A 27 3.89 5.29 -17.72
C ILE A 27 2.56 5.98 -18.01
N ILE A 28 1.67 6.00 -17.02
CA ILE A 28 0.36 6.66 -17.12
C ILE A 28 0.31 7.98 -16.36
N ALA A 29 1.16 8.13 -15.34
CA ALA A 29 1.27 9.37 -14.58
C ALA A 29 2.63 9.49 -13.90
N THR A 30 2.96 10.72 -13.46
CA THR A 30 4.14 11.04 -12.65
C THR A 30 3.74 12.01 -11.54
N VAL A 31 4.30 11.81 -10.35
CA VAL A 31 4.12 12.71 -9.20
C VAL A 31 5.49 12.94 -8.57
N GLY A 32 6.05 14.15 -8.76
CA GLY A 32 7.44 14.40 -8.39
C GLY A 32 8.37 13.38 -9.06
N ASP A 33 9.15 12.66 -8.28
CA ASP A 33 10.08 11.63 -8.74
C ASP A 33 9.43 10.23 -8.87
N TYR A 34 8.15 10.09 -8.53
CA TYR A 34 7.45 8.83 -8.60
C TYR A 34 6.75 8.62 -9.94
N LEU A 35 6.99 7.45 -10.53
CA LEU A 35 6.31 6.99 -11.73
C LEU A 35 5.13 6.09 -11.34
N ILE A 36 4.03 6.19 -12.09
CA ILE A 36 2.89 5.27 -11.99
C ILE A 36 2.76 4.57 -13.34
N LEU A 37 2.87 3.25 -13.31
CA LEU A 37 2.76 2.39 -14.47
C LEU A 37 1.33 1.84 -14.62
N ASP A 38 0.97 1.44 -15.84
CA ASP A 38 -0.32 0.78 -16.11
C ASP A 38 -0.47 -0.52 -15.29
N SER A 39 0.64 -1.26 -15.13
CA SER A 39 0.71 -2.46 -14.30
C SER A 39 0.50 -2.20 -12.81
N ASP A 40 0.78 -0.99 -12.30
CA ASP A 40 0.62 -0.68 -10.88
C ASP A 40 -0.85 -0.64 -10.49
N ILE A 41 -1.75 -0.25 -11.41
CA ILE A 41 -3.19 -0.34 -11.20
C ILE A 41 -3.59 -1.81 -11.00
N ASP A 42 -3.09 -2.72 -11.85
CA ASP A 42 -3.42 -4.14 -11.76
C ASP A 42 -2.87 -4.78 -10.48
N LYS A 43 -1.67 -4.38 -10.05
CA LYS A 43 -1.08 -4.80 -8.76
C LYS A 43 -1.94 -4.33 -7.59
N SER A 44 -2.42 -3.09 -7.61
CA SER A 44 -3.28 -2.54 -6.54
C SER A 44 -4.62 -3.28 -6.45
N PHE A 45 -5.22 -3.65 -7.58
CA PHE A 45 -6.41 -4.50 -7.58
C PHE A 45 -6.14 -5.88 -6.98
N LEU A 46 -4.98 -6.48 -7.33
CA LEU A 46 -4.59 -7.78 -6.78
C LEU A 46 -4.36 -7.70 -5.27
N GLU A 47 -3.71 -6.65 -4.79
CA GLU A 47 -3.47 -6.41 -3.38
C GLU A 47 -4.78 -6.27 -2.59
N LEU A 48 -5.71 -5.42 -3.04
CA LEU A 48 -7.02 -5.26 -2.41
C LEU A 48 -7.79 -6.59 -2.35
N THR A 49 -7.75 -7.36 -3.45
CA THR A 49 -8.41 -8.66 -3.50
C THR A 49 -7.77 -9.65 -2.53
N SER A 50 -6.45 -9.65 -2.39
CA SER A 50 -5.73 -10.52 -1.45
C SER A 50 -6.05 -10.21 0.02
N GLN A 51 -6.40 -8.95 0.32
CA GLN A 51 -6.85 -8.50 1.64
C GLN A 51 -8.34 -8.80 1.90
N GLY A 52 -9.02 -9.48 0.98
CA GLY A 52 -10.44 -9.83 1.11
C GLY A 52 -11.42 -8.70 0.77
N ASN A 53 -10.93 -7.58 0.21
CA ASN A 53 -11.77 -6.47 -0.18
C ASN A 53 -12.47 -6.73 -1.52
N SER A 54 -13.73 -6.32 -1.65
CA SER A 54 -14.44 -6.36 -2.94
C SER A 54 -13.95 -5.22 -3.83
N VAL A 55 -13.51 -5.56 -5.03
CA VAL A 55 -13.05 -4.58 -6.04
C VAL A 55 -14.09 -4.33 -7.14
N LYS A 56 -15.31 -4.91 -7.02
CA LYS A 56 -16.33 -4.89 -8.09
C LYS A 56 -16.79 -3.49 -8.46
N ASP A 57 -16.83 -2.59 -7.50
CA ASP A 57 -17.35 -1.23 -7.69
C ASP A 57 -16.23 -0.20 -7.87
N ILE A 58 -14.98 -0.64 -7.91
CA ILE A 58 -13.81 0.24 -8.08
C ILE A 58 -13.38 0.24 -9.54
N THR A 59 -13.45 1.41 -10.17
CA THR A 59 -12.99 1.60 -11.56
C THR A 59 -11.47 1.79 -11.61
N ARG A 60 -10.84 1.50 -12.77
CA ARG A 60 -9.40 1.78 -13.00
C ARG A 60 -9.07 3.27 -12.77
N CYS A 61 -9.98 4.17 -13.10
CA CYS A 61 -9.79 5.61 -12.90
C CYS A 61 -9.77 5.98 -11.40
N GLN A 62 -10.64 5.39 -10.60
CA GLN A 62 -10.63 5.58 -9.15
C GLN A 62 -9.37 5.01 -8.52
N MET A 63 -8.91 3.84 -8.98
CA MET A 63 -7.65 3.26 -8.53
C MET A 63 -6.45 4.13 -8.90
N LEU A 64 -6.42 4.67 -10.12
CA LEU A 64 -5.39 5.64 -10.51
C LEU A 64 -5.43 6.89 -9.62
N GLY A 65 -6.63 7.42 -9.33
CA GLY A 65 -6.79 8.55 -8.41
C GLY A 65 -6.19 8.27 -7.04
N LYS A 66 -6.44 7.07 -6.49
CA LYS A 66 -5.86 6.64 -5.22
C LYS A 66 -4.33 6.54 -5.27
N LEU A 67 -3.78 5.95 -6.33
CA LEU A 67 -2.33 5.87 -6.51
C LEU A 67 -1.68 7.25 -6.63
N LEU A 68 -2.31 8.19 -7.34
CA LEU A 68 -1.84 9.58 -7.45
C LEU A 68 -1.82 10.26 -6.09
N GLU A 69 -2.88 10.10 -5.31
CA GLU A 69 -2.99 10.64 -3.96
C GLU A 69 -1.90 10.07 -3.04
N ASP A 70 -1.71 8.76 -3.04
CA ASP A 70 -0.68 8.10 -2.21
C ASP A 70 0.73 8.56 -2.60
N ARG A 71 1.03 8.72 -3.90
CA ARG A 71 2.31 9.25 -4.37
C ARG A 71 2.51 10.72 -3.97
N LEU A 72 1.44 11.52 -3.99
CA LEU A 72 1.49 12.91 -3.55
C LEU A 72 1.83 13.03 -2.07
N TYR A 73 1.14 12.25 -1.22
CA TYR A 73 1.46 12.21 0.21
C TYR A 73 2.89 11.74 0.46
N ALA A 74 3.34 10.68 -0.21
CA ALA A 74 4.69 10.18 -0.04
C ALA A 74 5.76 11.20 -0.49
N HIS A 75 5.51 11.90 -1.61
CA HIS A 75 6.39 12.97 -2.08
C HIS A 75 6.47 14.10 -1.06
N GLN A 76 5.32 14.57 -0.56
CA GLN A 76 5.26 15.62 0.46
C GLN A 76 5.93 15.18 1.78
N ALA A 77 5.76 13.91 2.17
CA ALA A 77 6.43 13.36 3.36
C ALA A 77 7.96 13.50 3.28
N VAL A 78 8.52 13.21 2.11
CA VAL A 78 9.98 13.38 1.88
C VAL A 78 10.38 14.85 1.95
N GLN A 79 9.59 15.76 1.34
CA GLN A 79 9.84 17.20 1.41
C GLN A 79 9.78 17.71 2.85
N ASP A 80 8.87 17.19 3.65
CA ASP A 80 8.69 17.52 5.06
C ASP A 80 9.68 16.79 5.99
N SER A 81 10.68 16.09 5.43
CA SER A 81 11.71 15.34 6.15
C SER A 81 11.15 14.27 7.09
N ILE A 82 10.03 13.67 6.73
CA ILE A 82 9.50 12.50 7.45
C ILE A 82 10.39 11.30 7.13
N ILE A 83 10.96 10.69 8.18
CA ILE A 83 11.90 9.57 8.06
C ILE A 83 11.17 8.27 8.41
N VAL A 84 11.22 7.33 7.47
CA VAL A 84 10.84 5.92 7.70
C VAL A 84 12.13 5.11 7.74
N THR A 85 12.40 4.44 8.87
CA THR A 85 13.63 3.69 9.05
C THR A 85 13.58 2.32 8.39
N ASP A 86 14.72 1.83 7.91
CA ASP A 86 14.80 0.49 7.30
C ASP A 86 14.45 -0.63 8.31
N ALA A 87 14.71 -0.40 9.61
CA ALA A 87 14.33 -1.34 10.67
C ALA A 87 12.80 -1.51 10.78
N GLU A 88 12.06 -0.40 10.71
CA GLU A 88 10.60 -0.44 10.74
C GLU A 88 10.02 -1.11 9.49
N VAL A 89 10.59 -0.80 8.32
CA VAL A 89 10.19 -1.43 7.05
C VAL A 89 10.43 -2.94 7.12
N LYS A 90 11.61 -3.36 7.58
CA LYS A 90 11.97 -4.77 7.73
C LYS A 90 11.02 -5.52 8.69
N THR A 91 10.73 -4.93 9.84
CA THR A 91 9.81 -5.53 10.81
C THR A 91 8.44 -5.76 10.18
N LYS A 92 7.90 -4.75 9.48
CA LYS A 92 6.60 -4.85 8.83
C LYS A 92 6.61 -5.82 7.64
N LEU A 93 7.72 -5.89 6.92
CA LEU A 93 7.94 -6.85 5.84
C LEU A 93 7.83 -8.29 6.33
N GLU A 94 8.56 -8.65 7.39
CA GLU A 94 8.54 -10.01 7.94
C GLU A 94 7.14 -10.38 8.50
N GLU A 95 6.46 -9.43 9.13
CA GLU A 95 5.09 -9.63 9.61
C GLU A 95 4.13 -9.92 8.45
N GLN A 96 4.16 -9.12 7.39
CA GLN A 96 3.28 -9.31 6.23
C GLN A 96 3.61 -10.59 5.46
N LEU A 97 4.90 -10.90 5.29
CA LEU A 97 5.32 -12.14 4.66
C LEU A 97 4.86 -13.36 5.45
N GLY A 98 5.03 -13.34 6.77
CA GLY A 98 4.55 -14.41 7.65
C GLY A 98 3.05 -14.66 7.47
N TYR A 99 2.25 -13.60 7.48
CA TYR A 99 0.81 -13.69 7.26
C TYR A 99 0.45 -14.26 5.87
N MET A 100 1.10 -13.76 4.80
CA MET A 100 0.84 -14.23 3.44
C MET A 100 1.22 -15.71 3.27
N VAL A 101 2.34 -16.14 3.85
CA VAL A 101 2.80 -17.53 3.80
C VAL A 101 1.84 -18.43 4.57
N GLU A 102 1.32 -17.99 5.71
CA GLU A 102 0.32 -18.74 6.49
C GLU A 102 -0.99 -18.91 5.68
N GLN A 103 -1.45 -17.86 5.00
CA GLN A 103 -2.68 -17.91 4.19
C GLN A 103 -2.53 -18.76 2.91
N LEU A 104 -1.39 -18.71 2.24
CA LEU A 104 -1.14 -19.38 0.97
C LEU A 104 -0.44 -20.75 1.13
N GLY A 105 0.06 -21.04 2.33
CA GLY A 105 0.63 -22.32 2.73
C GLY A 105 2.13 -22.49 2.46
N SER A 106 2.77 -21.67 1.61
CA SER A 106 4.23 -21.64 1.45
C SER A 106 4.72 -20.37 0.75
N MET A 107 6.02 -20.08 0.87
CA MET A 107 6.66 -18.95 0.20
C MET A 107 6.61 -19.11 -1.33
N GLU A 108 6.82 -20.32 -1.85
CA GLU A 108 6.79 -20.60 -3.30
C GLU A 108 5.40 -20.30 -3.90
N LYS A 109 4.33 -20.68 -3.16
CA LYS A 109 2.96 -20.38 -3.58
C LYS A 109 2.68 -18.89 -3.52
N THR A 110 3.22 -18.20 -2.52
CA THR A 110 3.10 -16.73 -2.39
C THR A 110 3.77 -16.03 -3.57
N ILE A 111 5.00 -16.38 -3.90
CA ILE A 111 5.74 -15.85 -5.04
C ILE A 111 4.97 -16.08 -6.35
N ALA A 112 4.47 -17.31 -6.55
CA ALA A 112 3.68 -17.67 -7.73
C ALA A 112 2.35 -16.88 -7.81
N TYR A 113 1.66 -16.69 -6.69
CA TYR A 113 0.43 -15.92 -6.62
C TYR A 113 0.63 -14.46 -7.05
N PHE A 114 1.70 -13.83 -6.59
CA PHE A 114 2.07 -12.45 -6.97
C PHE A 114 2.84 -12.37 -8.29
N LYS A 115 3.01 -13.50 -8.99
CA LYS A 115 3.70 -13.60 -10.30
C LYS A 115 5.11 -13.02 -10.28
N LYS A 116 5.86 -13.28 -9.20
CA LYS A 116 7.25 -12.86 -9.06
C LYS A 116 8.21 -13.96 -9.48
N ASN A 117 9.44 -13.57 -9.86
CA ASN A 117 10.44 -14.51 -10.34
C ASN A 117 11.25 -15.14 -9.20
N SER A 118 11.43 -14.41 -8.10
CA SER A 118 12.21 -14.86 -6.95
C SER A 118 11.65 -14.29 -5.63
N GLU A 119 12.07 -14.89 -4.50
CA GLU A 119 11.79 -14.35 -3.18
C GLU A 119 12.45 -12.99 -2.98
N GLU A 120 13.66 -12.80 -3.50
CA GLU A 120 14.41 -11.54 -3.38
C GLU A 120 13.67 -10.41 -4.09
N ASP A 121 13.23 -10.61 -5.33
CA ASP A 121 12.43 -9.64 -6.08
C ASP A 121 11.11 -9.30 -5.34
N PHE A 122 10.48 -10.34 -4.77
CA PHE A 122 9.23 -10.16 -4.03
C PHE A 122 9.44 -9.34 -2.75
N ARG A 123 10.51 -9.63 -1.99
CA ARG A 123 10.87 -8.90 -0.79
C ARG A 123 11.24 -7.44 -1.09
N ALA A 124 11.96 -7.19 -2.17
CA ALA A 124 12.33 -5.85 -2.60
C ALA A 124 11.10 -5.01 -2.93
N ASP A 125 10.22 -5.53 -3.78
CA ASP A 125 8.98 -4.84 -4.15
C ASP A 125 8.08 -4.58 -2.95
N LEU A 126 7.91 -5.58 -2.08
CA LEU A 126 7.07 -5.44 -0.88
C LEU A 126 7.66 -4.42 0.10
N SER A 127 8.99 -4.36 0.21
CA SER A 127 9.69 -3.35 1.02
C SER A 127 9.42 -1.93 0.51
N GLU A 128 9.46 -1.72 -0.80
CA GLU A 128 9.13 -0.41 -1.40
C GLU A 128 7.68 -0.01 -1.16
N ILE A 129 6.74 -0.95 -1.32
CA ILE A 129 5.32 -0.73 -1.05
C ILE A 129 5.12 -0.34 0.43
N ILE A 130 5.73 -1.08 1.36
CA ILE A 130 5.63 -0.80 2.80
C ILE A 130 6.19 0.58 3.12
N LYS A 131 7.35 0.93 2.57
CA LYS A 131 7.96 2.25 2.78
C LYS A 131 7.06 3.37 2.29
N MET A 132 6.48 3.19 1.09
CA MET A 132 5.55 4.14 0.51
C MET A 132 4.29 4.31 1.37
N ASN A 133 3.68 3.20 1.78
CA ASN A 133 2.48 3.22 2.62
C ASN A 133 2.74 3.89 3.99
N LYS A 134 3.92 3.65 4.58
CA LYS A 134 4.31 4.33 5.82
C LYS A 134 4.49 5.84 5.64
N LEU A 135 5.19 6.27 4.58
CA LEU A 135 5.35 7.71 4.28
C LEU A 135 3.99 8.39 4.08
N THR A 136 3.09 7.76 3.33
CA THR A 136 1.73 8.23 3.11
C THR A 136 0.97 8.36 4.43
N ALA A 137 1.00 7.32 5.27
CA ALA A 137 0.29 7.30 6.55
C ALA A 137 0.83 8.35 7.53
N GLU A 138 2.15 8.50 7.64
CA GLU A 138 2.76 9.51 8.51
C GLU A 138 2.46 10.94 8.04
N MET A 139 2.43 11.17 6.71
CA MET A 139 2.04 12.47 6.18
C MET A 139 0.58 12.79 6.46
N GLN A 140 -0.33 11.84 6.23
CA GLN A 140 -1.74 11.99 6.56
C GLN A 140 -1.94 12.27 8.05
N ARG A 141 -1.23 11.53 8.91
CA ARG A 141 -1.26 11.74 10.36
C ARG A 141 -0.79 13.15 10.73
N LYS A 142 0.34 13.62 10.17
CA LYS A 142 0.87 14.96 10.42
C LYS A 142 -0.15 16.04 10.06
N ILE A 143 -0.87 15.89 8.94
CA ILE A 143 -1.91 16.85 8.53
C ILE A 143 -3.06 16.87 9.53
N VAL A 144 -3.47 15.70 10.05
CA VAL A 144 -4.61 15.58 10.96
C VAL A 144 -4.25 15.98 12.40
N ASP A 145 -3.00 15.78 12.83
CA ASP A 145 -2.56 16.10 14.18
C ASP A 145 -2.70 17.61 14.54
N GLU A 146 -2.73 18.48 13.52
CA GLU A 146 -2.96 19.91 13.70
C GLU A 146 -4.44 20.29 13.84
N VAL A 147 -5.35 19.34 13.57
CA VAL A 147 -6.80 19.57 13.64
C VAL A 147 -7.29 19.36 15.06
N THR A 148 -7.69 20.45 15.71
CA THR A 148 -8.33 20.40 17.03
C THR A 148 -9.85 20.34 16.89
N ILE A 149 -10.48 19.36 17.55
CA ILE A 149 -11.93 19.18 17.51
C ILE A 149 -12.51 19.58 18.87
N THR A 150 -13.50 20.45 18.88
CA THR A 150 -14.20 20.86 20.09
C THR A 150 -15.30 19.85 20.47
N PRO A 151 -15.64 19.71 21.76
CA PRO A 151 -16.77 18.88 22.19
C PRO A 151 -18.11 19.26 21.54
N GLU A 152 -18.28 20.52 21.17
CA GLU A 152 -19.47 21.00 20.49
C GLU A 152 -19.55 20.48 19.04
N GLU A 153 -18.45 20.50 18.32
CA GLU A 153 -18.37 19.93 16.95
C GLU A 153 -18.68 18.45 16.96
N VAL A 154 -18.14 17.69 17.92
CA VAL A 154 -18.46 16.25 18.10
C VAL A 154 -19.96 16.06 18.32
N ARG A 155 -20.58 16.84 19.21
CA ARG A 155 -22.03 16.75 19.47
C ARG A 155 -22.85 17.11 18.22
N ASN A 156 -22.44 18.12 17.48
CA ASN A 156 -23.13 18.55 16.27
C ASN A 156 -22.98 17.51 15.14
N PHE A 157 -21.82 16.87 15.01
CA PHE A 157 -21.63 15.76 14.09
C PHE A 157 -22.53 14.58 14.46
N TYR A 158 -22.52 14.16 15.73
CA TYR A 158 -23.36 13.05 16.21
C TYR A 158 -24.86 13.30 15.96
N LYS A 159 -25.34 14.52 16.17
CA LYS A 159 -26.74 14.89 15.91
C LYS A 159 -27.12 14.79 14.42
N LYS A 160 -26.17 14.93 13.50
CA LYS A 160 -26.39 14.82 12.07
C LYS A 160 -26.51 13.37 11.59
N ILE A 161 -26.04 12.40 12.37
CA ILE A 161 -26.16 10.98 12.05
C ILE A 161 -27.63 10.57 12.23
N PRO A 162 -28.29 10.02 11.21
CA PRO A 162 -29.65 9.47 11.32
C PRO A 162 -29.75 8.44 12.45
N GLU A 163 -30.87 8.39 13.14
CA GLU A 163 -31.03 7.50 14.30
C GLU A 163 -30.81 6.01 13.98
N ASN A 164 -31.20 5.59 12.79
CA ASN A 164 -31.02 4.23 12.31
C ASN A 164 -29.57 3.86 11.96
N GLU A 165 -28.69 4.87 11.82
CA GLU A 165 -27.25 4.69 11.50
C GLU A 165 -26.36 4.90 12.72
N ARG A 166 -26.93 5.34 13.86
CA ARG A 166 -26.15 5.53 15.09
C ARG A 166 -25.72 4.18 15.66
N PRO A 167 -24.41 4.02 16.03
CA PRO A 167 -23.98 2.82 16.69
C PRO A 167 -24.70 2.65 18.05
N THR A 168 -25.23 1.45 18.28
CA THR A 168 -25.84 1.07 19.56
C THR A 168 -24.83 0.25 20.36
N PHE A 169 -24.56 0.65 21.58
CA PHE A 169 -23.71 -0.08 22.51
C PHE A 169 -24.60 -0.80 23.53
N GLY A 170 -24.14 -1.97 23.99
CA GLY A 170 -24.77 -2.67 25.11
C GLY A 170 -24.62 -1.86 26.42
N ALA A 171 -25.37 -2.25 27.42
CA ALA A 171 -25.20 -1.64 28.75
C ALA A 171 -23.83 -1.98 29.32
N GLU A 172 -23.05 -0.96 29.66
CA GLU A 172 -21.75 -1.09 30.31
C GLU A 172 -21.86 -0.61 31.74
N VAL A 173 -21.16 -1.27 32.66
CA VAL A 173 -21.11 -0.92 34.08
C VAL A 173 -19.66 -0.73 34.48
N GLU A 174 -19.33 0.44 34.96
CA GLU A 174 -18.04 0.72 35.59
C GLU A 174 -18.13 0.45 37.09
N VAL A 175 -17.30 -0.44 37.62
CA VAL A 175 -17.24 -0.79 39.04
C VAL A 175 -15.90 -0.35 39.61
N SER A 176 -15.95 0.50 40.63
CA SER A 176 -14.76 0.95 41.36
C SER A 176 -14.80 0.45 42.79
N GLN A 177 -13.66 0.00 43.29
CA GLN A 177 -13.52 -0.43 44.68
C GLN A 177 -12.45 0.40 45.39
N ILE A 178 -12.76 0.92 46.56
CA ILE A 178 -11.81 1.57 47.47
C ILE A 178 -11.51 0.60 48.59
N VAL A 179 -10.28 0.15 48.69
CA VAL A 179 -9.83 -0.73 49.80
C VAL A 179 -9.05 0.12 50.80
N ILE A 180 -9.55 0.17 52.03
CA ILE A 180 -8.88 0.85 53.15
C ILE A 180 -8.37 -0.25 54.09
N ASN A 181 -7.07 -0.40 54.18
CA ASN A 181 -6.43 -1.28 55.17
C ASN A 181 -6.15 -0.47 56.44
N PRO A 182 -6.80 -0.79 57.59
CA PRO A 182 -6.48 -0.11 58.84
C PRO A 182 -5.04 -0.47 59.26
N LYS A 183 -4.29 0.54 59.69
CA LYS A 183 -2.97 0.31 60.30
C LYS A 183 -3.20 -0.17 61.72
N ILE A 184 -2.85 -1.42 61.98
CA ILE A 184 -2.81 -1.99 63.33
C ILE A 184 -1.53 -1.48 63.98
N THR A 185 -1.65 -0.76 65.08
CA THR A 185 -0.50 -0.32 65.87
C THR A 185 -0.04 -1.40 66.83
N ASP A 186 1.21 -1.33 67.33
CA ASP A 186 1.72 -2.32 68.29
C ASP A 186 0.99 -2.26 69.63
N GLU A 187 0.22 -1.22 69.90
CA GLU A 187 -0.65 -1.08 71.06
C GLU A 187 -1.98 -1.85 70.90
N ASP A 188 -2.36 -2.24 69.67
CA ASP A 188 -3.58 -2.99 69.34
C ASP A 188 -3.35 -4.52 69.37
N LYS A 189 -2.12 -4.98 69.62
CA LYS A 189 -1.72 -6.39 69.79
C LYS A 189 -1.69 -6.79 71.27
#